data_9f91a562dc3afbff98768bd453973400
#
_entry.id   9f91a562dc3afbff98768bd453973400
#
_cell.length_a   1.000
_cell.length_b   1.000
_cell.length_c   1.000
_cell.angle_alpha   90.00
_cell.angle_beta   90.00
_cell.angle_gamma   90.00
#
_symmetry.space_group_name_H-M   'P 1'
#
loop_
_entity.id
_entity.type
_entity.pdbx_description
1 polymer ?
#
loop_
_entity_poly.entity_id
_entity_poly.type
_entity_poly.pdbx_seq_one_letter_code
_entity_poly.pdbx_strand_id
1 'polypeptide(L)'
;PINAKEFDGLIFTSANAVRFLQLNNDEKNIKCFCVGNITERSLRLKGFTNTVAASGTVNALKNIILNSEKKIKNLAYLCGDVVSYDLDKDLKLSGFKVKKIINYTSSKITDLNSESLDLIKKYPPDVTLIYSKRSAESFDEIARKYSLSELMTQCTVMCISKKIKEFLESKGWKKTETFNPGEELLKIEKIKNG
;
A
#
# COMPACT_ATOMS: atom_id res chain seq x y z
N PRO A 1 -21.28 1.92 4.28
CA PRO A 1 -21.49 0.77 3.43
C PRO A 1 -21.85 1.17 2.00
N ILE A 2 -21.45 0.36 1.01
CA ILE A 2 -21.60 0.63 -0.42
C ILE A 2 -22.64 -0.32 -0.97
N ASN A 3 -23.58 0.21 -1.75
CA ASN A 3 -24.52 -0.61 -2.51
C ASN A 3 -23.84 -1.03 -3.83
N ALA A 4 -23.36 -2.26 -3.90
CA ALA A 4 -22.66 -2.76 -5.09
C ALA A 4 -23.56 -2.83 -6.34
N LYS A 5 -24.89 -2.95 -6.17
CA LYS A 5 -25.86 -2.96 -7.29
C LYS A 5 -25.91 -1.66 -8.09
N GLU A 6 -25.39 -0.56 -7.55
CA GLU A 6 -25.32 0.72 -8.25
C GLU A 6 -24.20 0.77 -9.29
N PHE A 7 -23.31 -0.23 -9.32
CA PHE A 7 -22.12 -0.22 -10.15
C PHE A 7 -21.99 -1.46 -11.01
N ASP A 8 -21.34 -1.32 -12.16
CA ASP A 8 -20.99 -2.43 -13.03
C ASP A 8 -19.69 -3.13 -12.56
N GLY A 9 -18.88 -2.44 -11.74
CA GLY A 9 -17.65 -2.97 -11.20
C GLY A 9 -17.04 -2.11 -10.10
N LEU A 10 -16.15 -2.74 -9.32
CA LEU A 10 -15.41 -2.12 -8.25
C LEU A 10 -13.90 -2.09 -8.59
N ILE A 11 -13.21 -1.01 -8.22
CA ILE A 11 -11.78 -0.84 -8.44
C ILE A 11 -11.05 -0.74 -7.10
N PHE A 12 -9.94 -1.50 -6.97
CA PHE A 12 -9.10 -1.53 -5.78
C PHE A 12 -7.63 -1.42 -6.18
N THR A 13 -6.94 -0.38 -5.73
CA THR A 13 -5.49 -0.21 -5.94
C THR A 13 -4.65 -0.62 -4.72
N SER A 14 -5.31 -1.06 -3.64
CA SER A 14 -4.66 -1.48 -2.39
C SER A 14 -5.49 -2.53 -1.66
N ALA A 15 -4.82 -3.49 -1.03
CA ALA A 15 -5.45 -4.47 -0.14
C ALA A 15 -6.13 -3.81 1.08
N ASN A 16 -5.66 -2.62 1.51
CA ASN A 16 -6.33 -1.87 2.56
C ASN A 16 -7.75 -1.46 2.16
N ALA A 17 -7.98 -1.06 0.90
CA ALA A 17 -9.32 -0.74 0.43
C ALA A 17 -10.26 -1.96 0.50
N VAL A 18 -9.73 -3.16 0.26
CA VAL A 18 -10.47 -4.41 0.44
C VAL A 18 -10.73 -4.70 1.92
N ARG A 19 -9.73 -4.49 2.78
CA ARG A 19 -9.84 -4.74 4.23
C ARG A 19 -11.00 -3.96 4.86
N PHE A 20 -11.13 -2.69 4.51
CA PHE A 20 -12.14 -1.77 5.05
C PHE A 20 -13.44 -1.73 4.21
N LEU A 21 -13.57 -2.59 3.21
CA LEU A 21 -14.77 -2.69 2.40
C LEU A 21 -15.96 -3.15 3.22
N GLN A 22 -17.04 -2.34 3.19
CA GLN A 22 -18.35 -2.67 3.74
C GLN A 22 -19.40 -2.54 2.64
N LEU A 23 -20.09 -3.64 2.36
CA LEU A 23 -21.21 -3.68 1.42
C LEU A 23 -22.54 -3.74 2.18
N ASN A 24 -23.57 -3.09 1.61
CA ASN A 24 -24.94 -3.18 2.12
C ASN A 24 -25.63 -4.50 1.74
N ASN A 25 -25.07 -5.22 0.79
CA ASN A 25 -25.63 -6.45 0.24
C ASN A 25 -24.53 -7.47 -0.07
N ASP A 26 -24.93 -8.69 -0.36
CA ASP A 26 -24.01 -9.83 -0.54
C ASP A 26 -23.59 -10.04 -2.00
N GLU A 27 -23.43 -8.93 -2.76
CA GLU A 27 -23.07 -8.92 -4.18
C GLU A 27 -21.59 -9.31 -4.39
N LYS A 28 -21.26 -10.59 -4.19
CA LYS A 28 -19.88 -11.10 -4.32
C LYS A 28 -19.49 -11.42 -5.76
N ASN A 29 -20.43 -11.44 -6.69
CA ASN A 29 -20.17 -11.71 -8.11
C ASN A 29 -19.94 -10.45 -8.95
N ILE A 30 -19.99 -9.25 -8.36
CA ILE A 30 -19.67 -8.02 -9.05
C ILE A 30 -18.22 -8.06 -9.57
N LYS A 31 -17.98 -7.51 -10.77
CA LYS A 31 -16.64 -7.43 -11.34
C LYS A 31 -15.72 -6.58 -10.46
N CYS A 32 -14.60 -7.14 -10.03
CA CYS A 32 -13.60 -6.45 -9.24
C CYS A 32 -12.28 -6.32 -10.02
N PHE A 33 -11.85 -5.10 -10.26
CA PHE A 33 -10.57 -4.76 -10.87
C PHE A 33 -9.56 -4.40 -9.78
N CYS A 34 -8.40 -5.02 -9.73
CA CYS A 34 -7.44 -4.76 -8.67
C CYS A 34 -5.99 -4.71 -9.15
N VAL A 35 -5.15 -4.01 -8.39
CA VAL A 35 -3.70 -3.97 -8.61
C VAL A 35 -3.05 -5.06 -7.77
N GLY A 36 -2.38 -6.00 -8.48
CA GLY A 36 -1.52 -7.02 -7.88
C GLY A 36 -2.24 -8.17 -7.17
N ASN A 37 -1.52 -9.27 -7.06
CA ASN A 37 -2.05 -10.55 -6.55
C ASN A 37 -2.46 -10.49 -5.06
N ILE A 38 -1.81 -9.63 -4.25
CA ILE A 38 -2.15 -9.49 -2.82
C ILE A 38 -3.54 -8.90 -2.67
N THR A 39 -3.89 -7.88 -3.46
CA THR A 39 -5.21 -7.26 -3.45
C THR A 39 -6.28 -8.24 -3.97
N GLU A 40 -5.96 -8.99 -5.02
CA GLU A 40 -6.85 -10.03 -5.55
C GLU A 40 -7.12 -11.12 -4.50
N ARG A 41 -6.06 -11.64 -3.87
CA ARG A 41 -6.21 -12.65 -2.81
C ARG A 41 -7.09 -12.13 -1.67
N SER A 42 -6.94 -10.87 -1.28
CA SER A 42 -7.77 -10.25 -0.25
C SER A 42 -9.25 -10.20 -0.65
N LEU A 43 -9.56 -9.92 -1.93
CA LEU A 43 -10.92 -9.95 -2.47
C LEU A 43 -11.50 -11.37 -2.43
N ARG A 44 -10.74 -12.37 -2.89
CA ARG A 44 -11.17 -13.78 -2.88
C ARG A 44 -11.43 -14.29 -1.47
N LEU A 45 -10.59 -13.93 -0.50
CA LEU A 45 -10.81 -14.25 0.92
C LEU A 45 -12.07 -13.62 1.51
N LYS A 46 -12.52 -12.48 0.96
CA LYS A 46 -13.82 -11.87 1.28
C LYS A 46 -15.01 -12.46 0.48
N GLY A 47 -14.77 -13.49 -0.34
CA GLY A 47 -15.80 -14.20 -1.09
C GLY A 47 -16.10 -13.64 -2.48
N PHE A 48 -15.32 -12.66 -3.00
CA PHE A 48 -15.51 -12.17 -4.36
C PHE A 48 -15.02 -13.21 -5.37
N THR A 49 -15.87 -13.57 -6.34
CA THR A 49 -15.59 -14.61 -7.33
C THR A 49 -15.15 -14.06 -8.69
N ASN A 50 -15.55 -12.84 -9.03
CA ASN A 50 -15.28 -12.22 -10.33
C ASN A 50 -14.18 -11.15 -10.23
N THR A 51 -12.93 -11.59 -10.08
CA THR A 51 -11.77 -10.70 -9.87
C THR A 51 -10.83 -10.72 -11.07
N VAL A 52 -10.26 -9.56 -11.40
CA VAL A 52 -9.19 -9.40 -12.40
C VAL A 52 -8.08 -8.55 -11.80
N ALA A 53 -6.88 -9.13 -11.73
CA ALA A 53 -5.70 -8.46 -11.20
C ALA A 53 -4.78 -7.99 -12.33
N ALA A 54 -4.36 -6.74 -12.23
CA ALA A 54 -3.31 -6.20 -13.08
C ALA A 54 -1.91 -6.55 -12.52
N SER A 55 -0.90 -6.57 -13.37
CA SER A 55 0.50 -6.86 -13.01
C SER A 55 1.16 -5.73 -12.22
N GLY A 56 0.73 -5.53 -10.96
CA GLY A 56 1.40 -4.67 -9.97
C GLY A 56 1.37 -3.16 -10.20
N THR A 57 0.83 -2.64 -11.30
CA THR A 57 0.79 -1.20 -11.58
C THR A 57 -0.61 -0.67 -11.86
N VAL A 58 -0.86 0.61 -11.52
CA VAL A 58 -2.14 1.28 -11.80
C VAL A 58 -2.34 1.46 -13.31
N ASN A 59 -1.27 1.69 -14.08
CA ASN A 59 -1.35 1.81 -15.53
C ASN A 59 -1.78 0.50 -16.20
N ALA A 60 -1.26 -0.65 -15.74
CA ALA A 60 -1.71 -1.95 -16.22
C ALA A 60 -3.20 -2.17 -15.89
N LEU A 61 -3.65 -1.77 -14.70
CA LEU A 61 -5.05 -1.83 -14.32
C LEU A 61 -5.93 -0.94 -15.20
N LYS A 62 -5.50 0.30 -15.46
CA LYS A 62 -6.19 1.19 -16.39
C LYS A 62 -6.41 0.53 -17.76
N ASN A 63 -5.37 -0.07 -18.34
CA ASN A 63 -5.46 -0.74 -19.64
C ASN A 63 -6.46 -1.91 -19.61
N ILE A 64 -6.49 -2.70 -18.55
CA ILE A 64 -7.48 -3.78 -18.37
C ILE A 64 -8.90 -3.22 -18.35
N ILE A 65 -9.14 -2.13 -17.63
CA ILE A 65 -10.47 -1.50 -17.54
C ILE A 65 -10.89 -0.93 -18.91
N LEU A 66 -9.99 -0.25 -19.61
CA LEU A 66 -10.27 0.31 -20.95
C LEU A 66 -10.66 -0.76 -21.98
N ASN A 67 -10.08 -1.95 -21.87
CA ASN A 67 -10.34 -3.10 -22.74
C ASN A 67 -11.43 -4.05 -22.19
N SER A 68 -12.12 -3.67 -21.11
CA SER A 68 -13.19 -4.46 -20.53
C SER A 68 -14.46 -4.46 -21.40
N GLU A 69 -15.42 -5.30 -21.04
CA GLU A 69 -16.70 -5.42 -21.76
C GLU A 69 -17.39 -4.05 -21.87
N LYS A 70 -17.96 -3.75 -23.05
CA LYS A 70 -18.61 -2.45 -23.37
C LYS A 70 -19.74 -2.06 -22.39
N LYS A 71 -20.36 -3.04 -21.73
CA LYS A 71 -21.41 -2.82 -20.73
C LYS A 71 -20.87 -2.26 -19.41
N ILE A 72 -19.56 -2.41 -19.12
CA ILE A 72 -18.94 -1.89 -17.88
C ILE A 72 -18.64 -0.42 -18.09
N LYS A 73 -19.44 0.45 -17.51
CA LYS A 73 -19.31 1.91 -17.65
C LYS A 73 -19.39 2.67 -16.33
N ASN A 74 -20.10 2.13 -15.33
CA ASN A 74 -20.29 2.78 -14.04
C ASN A 74 -19.49 2.04 -12.97
N LEU A 75 -18.42 2.66 -12.46
CA LEU A 75 -17.44 2.05 -11.58
C LEU A 75 -17.37 2.77 -10.23
N ALA A 76 -17.19 2.01 -9.16
CA ALA A 76 -16.78 2.56 -7.86
C ALA A 76 -15.27 2.33 -7.67
N TYR A 77 -14.51 3.41 -7.45
CA TYR A 77 -13.10 3.33 -7.10
C TYR A 77 -12.94 3.49 -5.58
N LEU A 78 -12.67 2.39 -4.90
CA LEU A 78 -12.43 2.35 -3.46
C LEU A 78 -10.95 2.55 -3.18
N CYS A 79 -10.62 3.60 -2.42
CA CYS A 79 -9.23 3.96 -2.17
C CYS A 79 -9.06 4.65 -0.81
N GLY A 80 -7.82 4.88 -0.43
CA GLY A 80 -7.48 5.75 0.69
C GLY A 80 -7.66 7.23 0.34
N ASP A 81 -7.61 8.06 1.37
CA ASP A 81 -7.59 9.53 1.25
C ASP A 81 -6.38 10.03 0.45
N VAL A 82 -5.24 9.34 0.55
CA VAL A 82 -4.02 9.61 -0.22
C VAL A 82 -3.84 8.55 -1.30
N VAL A 83 -3.82 8.99 -2.56
CA VAL A 83 -3.55 8.13 -3.72
C VAL A 83 -2.31 8.65 -4.45
N SER A 84 -1.51 7.73 -5.00
CA SER A 84 -0.31 8.07 -5.77
C SER A 84 -0.61 8.43 -7.24
N TYR A 85 -1.83 8.16 -7.69
CA TYR A 85 -2.27 8.38 -9.07
C TYR A 85 -3.79 8.58 -9.14
N ASP A 86 -4.22 9.58 -9.94
CA ASP A 86 -5.64 9.95 -10.10
C ASP A 86 -6.36 9.07 -11.16
N LEU A 87 -6.40 7.76 -10.91
CA LEU A 87 -7.02 6.79 -11.82
C LEU A 87 -8.47 7.14 -12.19
N ASP A 88 -9.23 7.68 -11.25
CA ASP A 88 -10.62 8.07 -11.50
C ASP A 88 -10.74 9.20 -12.51
N LYS A 89 -9.82 10.17 -12.53
CA LYS A 89 -9.81 11.25 -13.52
C LYS A 89 -9.54 10.70 -14.92
N ASP A 90 -8.54 9.84 -15.05
CA ASP A 90 -8.17 9.24 -16.32
C ASP A 90 -9.29 8.37 -16.93
N LEU A 91 -9.95 7.58 -16.09
CA LEU A 91 -11.08 6.75 -16.54
C LEU A 91 -12.29 7.61 -16.94
N LYS A 92 -12.56 8.71 -16.24
CA LYS A 92 -13.60 9.68 -16.62
C LYS A 92 -13.32 10.31 -17.97
N LEU A 93 -12.08 10.73 -18.25
CA LEU A 93 -11.65 11.22 -19.56
C LEU A 93 -11.81 10.18 -20.67
N SER A 94 -11.74 8.89 -20.32
CA SER A 94 -11.95 7.77 -21.23
C SER A 94 -13.43 7.34 -21.37
N GLY A 95 -14.37 8.11 -20.82
CA GLY A 95 -15.82 7.89 -20.98
C GLY A 95 -16.47 6.97 -19.95
N PHE A 96 -15.78 6.64 -18.84
CA PHE A 96 -16.37 5.91 -17.74
C PHE A 96 -17.04 6.86 -16.72
N LYS A 97 -18.11 6.41 -16.09
CA LYS A 97 -18.63 7.02 -14.87
C LYS A 97 -17.88 6.40 -13.69
N VAL A 98 -17.11 7.19 -12.94
CA VAL A 98 -16.35 6.70 -11.81
C VAL A 98 -16.68 7.48 -10.55
N LYS A 99 -17.23 6.79 -9.55
CA LYS A 99 -17.44 7.32 -8.21
C LYS A 99 -16.23 6.96 -7.35
N LYS A 100 -15.38 7.94 -7.03
CA LYS A 100 -14.28 7.76 -6.08
C LYS A 100 -14.86 7.71 -4.66
N ILE A 101 -14.54 6.66 -3.91
CA ILE A 101 -15.01 6.42 -2.54
C ILE A 101 -13.81 6.24 -1.65
N ILE A 102 -13.58 7.19 -0.76
CA ILE A 102 -12.57 7.08 0.28
C ILE A 102 -13.13 6.18 1.38
N ASN A 103 -12.65 4.95 1.48
CA ASN A 103 -13.12 3.98 2.45
C ASN A 103 -12.14 3.68 3.58
N TYR A 104 -10.96 4.29 3.57
CA TYR A 104 -10.04 4.35 4.69
C TYR A 104 -9.19 5.60 4.63
N THR A 105 -8.71 6.04 5.78
CA THR A 105 -7.72 7.10 5.91
C THR A 105 -6.42 6.52 6.44
N SER A 106 -5.31 7.11 6.06
CA SER A 106 -4.01 6.72 6.59
C SER A 106 -3.35 7.92 7.23
N SER A 107 -3.16 7.88 8.53
CA SER A 107 -2.42 8.91 9.25
C SER A 107 -0.95 8.55 9.34
N LYS A 108 -0.09 9.56 9.23
CA LYS A 108 1.33 9.43 9.53
C LYS A 108 1.48 9.24 11.04
N ILE A 109 2.20 8.20 11.45
CA ILE A 109 2.59 8.05 12.86
C ILE A 109 3.77 9.00 13.09
N THR A 110 3.64 9.92 14.03
CA THR A 110 4.67 10.91 14.40
C THR A 110 5.09 10.79 15.86
N ASP A 111 4.45 9.89 16.60
CA ASP A 111 4.69 9.65 18.01
C ASP A 111 4.85 8.18 18.35
N LEU A 112 5.68 7.90 19.35
CA LEU A 112 5.78 6.61 20.02
C LEU A 112 5.18 6.73 21.43
N ASN A 113 4.49 5.68 21.86
CA ASN A 113 4.14 5.53 23.26
C ASN A 113 5.41 5.21 24.08
N SER A 114 5.36 5.43 25.39
CA SER A 114 6.49 5.21 26.29
C SER A 114 7.02 3.78 26.26
N GLU A 115 6.14 2.79 26.21
CA GLU A 115 6.51 1.37 26.17
C GLU A 115 7.32 1.03 24.91
N SER A 116 6.86 1.48 23.72
CA SER A 116 7.58 1.28 22.46
C SER A 116 8.93 2.00 22.46
N LEU A 117 8.99 3.21 23.00
CA LEU A 117 10.22 3.97 23.10
C LEU A 117 11.24 3.28 24.02
N ASP A 118 10.82 2.80 25.17
CA ASP A 118 11.67 2.09 26.13
C ASP A 118 12.17 0.76 25.52
N LEU A 119 11.31 0.06 24.77
CA LEU A 119 11.67 -1.17 24.10
C LEU A 119 12.75 -0.93 23.04
N ILE A 120 12.59 0.10 22.20
CA ILE A 120 13.59 0.45 21.17
C ILE A 120 14.92 0.88 21.81
N LYS A 121 14.87 1.63 22.89
CA LYS A 121 16.09 2.06 23.62
C LYS A 121 16.81 0.87 24.25
N LYS A 122 16.08 -0.09 24.80
CA LYS A 122 16.63 -1.27 25.45
C LYS A 122 17.13 -2.32 24.45
N TYR A 123 16.42 -2.47 23.34
CA TYR A 123 16.69 -3.45 22.30
C TYR A 123 16.61 -2.77 20.92
N PRO A 124 17.64 -2.04 20.49
CA PRO A 124 17.66 -1.43 19.17
C PRO A 124 17.49 -2.48 18.07
N PRO A 125 16.67 -2.24 17.04
CA PRO A 125 16.49 -3.20 15.97
C PRO A 125 17.75 -3.33 15.10
N ASP A 126 18.12 -4.55 14.75
CA ASP A 126 19.20 -4.81 13.76
C ASP A 126 18.75 -4.44 12.34
N VAL A 127 17.45 -4.63 12.06
CA VAL A 127 16.86 -4.40 10.74
C VAL A 127 15.51 -3.71 10.88
N THR A 128 15.27 -2.71 10.04
CA THR A 128 13.97 -2.04 9.89
C THR A 128 13.49 -2.15 8.45
N LEU A 129 12.22 -2.52 8.25
CA LEU A 129 11.60 -2.67 6.93
C LEU A 129 10.73 -1.46 6.59
N ILE A 130 10.99 -0.83 5.45
CA ILE A 130 10.28 0.36 4.97
C ILE A 130 9.58 0.07 3.65
N TYR A 131 8.25 0.02 3.67
CA TYR A 131 7.40 -0.34 2.52
C TYR A 131 6.82 0.86 1.76
N SER A 132 7.02 2.10 2.22
CA SER A 132 6.50 3.29 1.55
C SER A 132 7.33 4.53 1.87
N LYS A 133 7.29 5.53 0.99
CA LYS A 133 7.91 6.83 1.25
C LYS A 133 7.36 7.46 2.54
N ARG A 134 6.06 7.35 2.77
CA ARG A 134 5.40 7.89 3.98
C ARG A 134 5.90 7.21 5.26
N SER A 135 6.14 5.89 5.22
CA SER A 135 6.76 5.17 6.34
C SER A 135 8.21 5.61 6.56
N ALA A 136 8.96 5.89 5.48
CA ALA A 136 10.31 6.42 5.58
C ALA A 136 10.35 7.81 6.24
N GLU A 137 9.42 8.68 5.87
CA GLU A 137 9.26 10.01 6.47
C GLU A 137 8.90 9.93 7.96
N SER A 138 7.96 9.05 8.33
CA SER A 138 7.60 8.76 9.72
C SER A 138 8.79 8.25 10.52
N PHE A 139 9.52 7.30 9.98
CA PHE A 139 10.69 6.68 10.60
C PHE A 139 11.78 7.73 10.90
N ASP A 140 12.16 8.54 9.91
CA ASP A 140 13.17 9.60 10.09
C ASP A 140 12.72 10.65 11.11
N GLU A 141 11.45 11.09 11.06
CA GLU A 141 10.90 12.08 11.98
C GLU A 141 10.86 11.56 13.44
N ILE A 142 10.40 10.33 13.65
CA ILE A 142 10.36 9.68 14.96
C ILE A 142 11.79 9.49 15.49
N ALA A 143 12.72 9.01 14.68
CA ALA A 143 14.09 8.81 15.11
C ALA A 143 14.78 10.11 15.55
N ARG A 144 14.51 11.21 14.87
CA ARG A 144 14.99 12.55 15.27
C ARG A 144 14.29 13.07 16.52
N LYS A 145 12.97 12.99 16.56
CA LYS A 145 12.14 13.49 17.67
C LYS A 145 12.55 12.87 19.01
N TYR A 146 12.85 11.59 19.02
CA TYR A 146 13.20 10.84 20.22
C TYR A 146 14.70 10.58 20.38
N SER A 147 15.54 11.26 19.59
CA SER A 147 17.03 11.11 19.61
C SER A 147 17.48 9.66 19.46
N LEU A 148 16.80 8.89 18.60
CA LEU A 148 17.11 7.48 18.34
C LEU A 148 18.13 7.30 17.22
N SER A 149 18.45 8.34 16.45
CA SER A 149 19.30 8.24 15.24
C SER A 149 20.69 7.67 15.55
N GLU A 150 21.31 8.07 16.66
CA GLU A 150 22.63 7.54 17.07
C GLU A 150 22.53 6.07 17.52
N LEU A 151 21.49 5.75 18.28
CA LEU A 151 21.23 4.39 18.76
C LEU A 151 21.01 3.41 17.59
N MET A 152 20.40 3.88 16.51
CA MET A 152 20.09 3.09 15.33
C MET A 152 21.15 3.16 14.22
N THR A 153 22.37 3.62 14.50
CA THR A 153 23.47 3.69 13.52
C THR A 153 23.87 2.31 12.98
N GLN A 154 23.66 1.26 13.75
CA GLN A 154 23.94 -0.12 13.35
C GLN A 154 22.74 -0.79 12.66
N CYS A 155 21.55 -0.21 12.74
CA CYS A 155 20.35 -0.75 12.11
C CYS A 155 20.45 -0.66 10.59
N THR A 156 20.23 -1.77 9.91
CA THR A 156 20.08 -1.79 8.45
C THR A 156 18.63 -1.45 8.06
N VAL A 157 18.46 -0.37 7.32
CA VAL A 157 17.13 0.07 6.86
C VAL A 157 16.87 -0.49 5.47
N MET A 158 16.01 -1.51 5.39
CA MET A 158 15.62 -2.17 4.16
C MET A 158 14.42 -1.47 3.51
N CYS A 159 14.57 -1.01 2.30
CA CYS A 159 13.62 -0.21 1.53
C CYS A 159 13.03 -1.00 0.36
N ILE A 160 11.72 -0.95 0.17
CA ILE A 160 11.04 -1.63 -0.94
C ILE A 160 11.42 -1.07 -2.33
N SER A 161 12.08 0.09 -2.41
CA SER A 161 12.50 0.68 -3.67
C SER A 161 13.74 1.57 -3.52
N LYS A 162 14.48 1.70 -4.62
CA LYS A 162 15.64 2.59 -4.72
C LYS A 162 15.31 4.05 -4.35
N LYS A 163 14.15 4.55 -4.77
CA LYS A 163 13.70 5.91 -4.46
C LYS A 163 13.53 6.17 -2.96
N ILE A 164 13.07 5.17 -2.20
CA ILE A 164 12.93 5.27 -0.74
C ILE A 164 14.31 5.20 -0.08
N LYS A 165 15.18 4.33 -0.57
CA LYS A 165 16.58 4.24 -0.14
C LYS A 165 17.28 5.60 -0.29
N GLU A 166 17.29 6.19 -1.49
CA GLU A 166 17.89 7.49 -1.79
C GLU A 166 17.33 8.61 -0.89
N PHE A 167 16.02 8.59 -0.61
CA PHE A 167 15.41 9.52 0.33
C PHE A 167 16.02 9.39 1.74
N LEU A 168 16.16 8.19 2.27
CA LEU A 168 16.72 7.97 3.61
C LEU A 168 18.22 8.28 3.65
N GLU A 169 18.98 7.96 2.60
CA GLU A 169 20.40 8.34 2.47
C GLU A 169 20.56 9.88 2.48
N SER A 170 19.68 10.61 1.81
CA SER A 170 19.66 12.08 1.85
C SER A 170 19.36 12.65 3.25
N LYS A 171 18.77 11.85 4.14
CA LYS A 171 18.52 12.17 5.55
C LYS A 171 19.67 11.75 6.48
N GLY A 172 20.71 11.12 5.96
CA GLY A 172 21.89 10.70 6.72
C GLY A 172 21.90 9.24 7.19
N TRP A 173 20.91 8.43 6.78
CA TRP A 173 20.90 7.00 7.07
C TRP A 173 21.94 6.29 6.20
N LYS A 174 22.95 5.66 6.82
CA LYS A 174 24.12 5.10 6.11
C LYS A 174 23.95 3.63 5.72
N LYS A 175 23.30 2.83 6.57
CA LYS A 175 23.07 1.41 6.33
C LYS A 175 21.72 1.20 5.69
N THR A 176 21.62 1.39 4.38
CA THR A 176 20.36 1.28 3.63
C THR A 176 20.49 0.25 2.51
N GLU A 177 19.50 -0.62 2.37
CA GLU A 177 19.42 -1.62 1.31
C GLU A 177 18.05 -1.64 0.64
N THR A 178 17.96 -2.25 -0.54
CA THR A 178 16.68 -2.52 -1.20
C THR A 178 16.33 -3.99 -1.08
N PHE A 179 15.03 -4.29 -1.06
CA PHE A 179 14.51 -5.66 -1.11
C PHE A 179 13.31 -5.75 -2.06
N ASN A 180 13.03 -6.96 -2.55
CA ASN A 180 11.79 -7.24 -3.28
C ASN A 180 10.74 -7.82 -2.33
N PRO A 181 9.44 -7.48 -2.48
CA PRO A 181 8.38 -8.07 -1.69
C PRO A 181 8.42 -9.59 -1.74
N GLY A 182 8.41 -10.23 -0.57
CA GLY A 182 8.51 -11.68 -0.42
C GLY A 182 9.93 -12.23 -0.21
N GLU A 183 10.96 -11.38 -0.34
CA GLU A 183 12.38 -11.76 -0.12
C GLU A 183 12.94 -11.23 1.22
N GLU A 184 12.09 -10.66 2.08
CA GLU A 184 12.50 -9.98 3.31
C GLU A 184 13.36 -10.88 4.20
N LEU A 185 12.89 -12.10 4.48
CA LEU A 185 13.60 -13.04 5.37
C LEU A 185 14.96 -13.47 4.80
N LEU A 186 15.02 -13.76 3.50
CA LEU A 186 16.26 -14.13 2.83
C LEU A 186 17.32 -13.00 2.90
N LYS A 187 16.86 -11.75 2.79
CA LYS A 187 17.74 -10.59 2.92
C LYS A 187 18.21 -10.38 4.36
N ILE A 188 17.32 -10.53 5.34
CA ILE A 188 17.63 -10.40 6.76
C ILE A 188 18.68 -11.46 7.17
N GLU A 189 18.52 -12.71 6.72
CA GLU A 189 19.50 -13.77 6.97
C GLU A 189 20.89 -13.44 6.42
N LYS A 190 20.96 -12.88 5.20
CA LYS A 190 22.22 -12.44 4.60
C LYS A 190 22.90 -11.30 5.39
N ILE A 191 22.12 -10.36 5.91
CA ILE A 191 22.62 -9.25 6.72
C ILE A 191 23.18 -9.75 8.06
N LYS A 192 22.57 -10.78 8.66
CA LYS A 192 23.03 -11.34 9.95
C LYS A 192 24.26 -12.24 9.83
N ASN A 193 24.50 -12.83 8.66
CA ASN A 193 25.57 -13.80 8.42
C ASN A 193 26.78 -13.20 7.68
N GLY A 194 26.77 -11.93 7.34
CA GLY A 194 27.86 -11.18 6.69
C GLY A 194 28.43 -10.14 7.60
#